data_1b2c765e19af02c4f3304b12bf4b52b8
#
_entry.id   1b2c765e19af02c4f3304b12bf4b52b8
#
_cell.length_a   1.000
_cell.length_b   1.000
_cell.length_c   1.000
_cell.angle_alpha   90.00
_cell.angle_beta   90.00
_cell.angle_gamma   90.00
#
_symmetry.space_group_name_H-M   'P 1'
#
loop_
_entity.id
_entity.type
_entity.pdbx_description
1 polymer ?
#
loop_
_entity_poly.entity_id
_entity_poly.type
_entity_poly.pdbx_seq_one_letter_code
_entity_poly.pdbx_strand_id
1 'polypeptide(L)' 'MIEINSVWEELKSRIEKCQKCELCRTRHNVVVGEGPLDKNKVMIIGEAPGEDEDLSGRPFVGKAGQLLT' A
#
# COMPACT_ATOMS: atom_id res chain seq x y z
N MET A 1 12.37 -16.94 16.55
CA MET A 1 11.92 -16.78 15.15
C MET A 1 11.08 -15.52 15.04
N ILE A 2 11.41 -14.67 14.08
CA ILE A 2 10.64 -13.43 13.86
C ILE A 2 9.35 -13.79 13.12
N GLU A 3 8.23 -13.37 13.67
CA GLU A 3 6.96 -13.58 13.01
C GLU A 3 6.77 -12.63 11.84
N ILE A 4 6.17 -13.13 10.75
CA ILE A 4 5.90 -12.32 9.56
C ILE A 4 5.05 -11.10 9.90
N ASN A 5 4.07 -11.25 10.80
CA ASN A 5 3.21 -10.14 11.21
C ASN A 5 3.99 -9.01 11.88
N SER A 6 4.99 -9.34 12.72
CA SER A 6 5.82 -8.32 13.38
C SER A 6 6.66 -7.54 12.37
N VAL A 7 7.24 -8.23 11.40
CA VAL A 7 8.02 -7.60 10.33
C VAL A 7 7.13 -6.69 9.49
N TRP A 8 5.93 -7.14 9.15
CA TRP A 8 4.96 -6.39 8.36
C TRP A 8 4.54 -5.11 9.09
N GLU A 9 4.20 -5.22 10.38
CA GLU A 9 3.77 -4.05 11.16
C GLU A 9 4.87 -3.00 11.28
N GLU A 10 6.12 -3.42 11.43
CA GLU A 10 7.25 -2.51 11.46
C GLU A 10 7.40 -1.79 10.12
N LEU A 11 7.36 -2.52 9.02
CA LEU A 11 7.46 -1.94 7.68
C LEU A 11 6.32 -0.97 7.42
N LYS A 12 5.10 -1.36 7.75
CA LYS A 12 3.91 -0.53 7.58
C LYS A 12 4.04 0.78 8.35
N SER A 13 4.50 0.73 9.59
CA SER A 13 4.72 1.92 10.41
C SER A 13 5.73 2.86 9.76
N ARG A 14 6.81 2.33 9.22
CA ARG A 14 7.83 3.14 8.53
C ARG A 14 7.29 3.75 7.25
N ILE A 15 6.48 3.02 6.50
CA ILE A 15 5.86 3.52 5.29
C ILE A 15 4.91 4.69 5.60
N GLU A 16 4.11 4.56 6.65
CA GLU A 16 3.16 5.59 7.04
C GLU A 16 3.82 6.91 7.42
N LYS A 17 5.06 6.85 7.88
CA LYS A 17 5.84 8.03 8.30
C LYS A 17 6.83 8.49 7.25
N CYS A 18 6.82 7.88 6.06
CA CYS A 18 7.83 8.16 5.04
C CYS A 18 7.73 9.59 4.51
N GLN A 19 8.88 10.28 4.48
CA GLN A 19 9.01 11.64 3.97
C GLN A 19 10.21 11.76 3.02
N LYS A 20 10.53 10.68 2.31
CA LYS A 20 11.74 10.61 1.49
C LYS A 20 11.65 11.31 0.14
N CYS A 21 10.44 11.68 -0.29
CA CYS A 21 10.26 12.40 -1.55
C CYS A 21 9.13 13.44 -1.41
N GLU A 22 8.98 14.27 -2.42
CA GLU A 22 8.00 15.35 -2.37
C GLU A 22 6.55 14.90 -2.30
N LEU A 23 6.25 13.67 -2.68
CA LEU A 23 4.89 13.16 -2.65
C LEU A 23 4.30 13.17 -1.23
N CYS A 24 5.15 13.13 -0.20
CA CYS A 24 4.68 13.19 1.18
C CYS A 24 3.97 14.52 1.50
N ARG A 25 4.22 15.56 0.71
CA ARG A 25 3.63 16.89 0.94
C ARG A 25 2.24 17.02 0.37
N THR A 26 1.92 16.25 -0.67
CA THR A 26 0.66 16.39 -1.39
C THR A 26 -0.27 15.21 -1.22
N ARG A 27 0.24 14.08 -0.76
CA ARG A 27 -0.58 12.90 -0.54
C ARG A 27 -1.60 13.14 0.58
N HIS A 28 -2.78 12.56 0.46
CA HIS A 28 -3.78 12.53 1.52
C HIS A 28 -3.55 11.33 2.44
N ASN A 29 -3.25 10.18 1.86
CA ASN A 29 -2.99 8.96 2.60
C ASN A 29 -1.83 8.20 2.02
N VAL A 30 -1.20 7.38 2.86
CA VAL A 30 -0.25 6.36 2.39
C VAL A 30 -1.06 5.14 1.96
N VAL A 31 -0.69 4.54 0.84
CA VAL A 31 -1.33 3.32 0.35
C VAL A 31 -0.34 2.18 0.50
N VAL A 32 -0.53 1.37 1.55
CA VAL A 32 0.44 0.35 1.94
C VAL A 32 0.26 -0.94 1.15
N GLY A 33 -0.95 -1.32 0.87
CA GLY A 33 -1.22 -2.59 0.22
C GLY A 33 -2.06 -3.48 1.11
N GLU A 34 -2.70 -4.46 0.51
CA GLU A 34 -3.62 -5.38 1.19
C GLU A 34 -3.45 -6.80 0.67
N GLY A 35 -3.73 -7.76 1.50
CA GLY A 35 -3.72 -9.15 1.14
C GLY A 35 -3.09 -10.02 2.23
N PRO A 36 -3.20 -11.35 2.07
CA PRO A 36 -2.57 -12.28 3.01
C PRO A 36 -1.05 -12.16 2.98
N LEU A 37 -0.42 -12.34 4.12
CA LEU A 37 1.03 -12.23 4.27
C LEU A 37 1.76 -13.57 4.10
N ASP A 38 1.02 -14.65 4.10
CA ASP A 38 1.59 -15.99 3.98
C ASP A 38 1.38 -16.53 2.56
N LYS A 39 2.19 -17.43 2.15
CA LYS A 39 2.04 -18.28 0.94
C LYS A 39 1.35 -17.64 -0.28
N ASN A 40 1.37 -16.33 -0.39
CA ASN A 40 0.88 -15.68 -1.59
C ASN A 40 1.79 -15.99 -2.76
N LYS A 41 1.22 -16.52 -3.82
CA LYS A 41 1.96 -16.87 -5.03
C LYS A 41 1.84 -15.79 -6.11
N VAL A 42 0.92 -14.85 -5.93
CA VAL A 42 0.70 -13.77 -6.90
C VAL A 42 0.69 -12.45 -6.14
N MET A 43 1.49 -11.51 -6.62
CA MET A 43 1.51 -10.15 -6.10
C MET A 43 1.20 -9.20 -7.26
N ILE A 44 0.25 -8.32 -7.06
CA ILE A 44 -0.10 -7.32 -8.06
C ILE A 44 0.52 -5.99 -7.67
N ILE A 45 1.35 -5.45 -8.55
CA ILE A 45 2.12 -4.25 -8.30
C ILE A 45 1.71 -3.18 -9.31
N GLY A 46 1.24 -2.05 -8.80
CA GLY A 46 0.96 -0.89 -9.63
C GLY A 46 2.10 0.10 -9.60
N GLU A 47 2.07 1.06 -10.51
CA GLU A 47 3.13 2.07 -10.63
C GLU A 47 3.10 3.06 -9.46
N ALA A 48 1.91 3.55 -9.12
CA ALA A 48 1.71 4.49 -8.03
C ALA A 48 0.22 4.60 -7.71
N PRO A 49 -0.13 5.06 -6.49
CA PRO A 49 -1.53 5.32 -6.17
C PRO A 49 -2.12 6.42 -7.03
N GLY A 50 -3.33 6.21 -7.51
CA GLY A 50 -4.11 7.24 -8.16
C GLY A 50 -4.87 8.08 -7.15
N GLU A 51 -5.73 8.99 -7.66
CA GLU A 51 -6.49 9.90 -6.80
C GLU A 51 -7.40 9.13 -5.82
N ASP A 52 -8.13 8.13 -6.31
CA ASP A 52 -9.05 7.37 -5.46
C ASP A 52 -8.30 6.59 -4.37
N GLU A 53 -7.15 6.02 -4.72
CA GLU A 53 -6.30 5.31 -3.77
C GLU A 53 -5.76 6.27 -2.72
N ASP A 54 -5.30 7.45 -3.14
CA ASP A 54 -4.77 8.46 -2.23
C ASP A 54 -5.84 8.95 -1.24
N LEU A 55 -7.06 9.15 -1.71
CA LEU A 55 -8.15 9.61 -0.86
C LEU A 55 -8.65 8.54 0.11
N SER A 56 -8.66 7.29 -0.31
CA SER A 56 -9.16 6.19 0.52
C SER A 56 -8.09 5.51 1.36
N GLY A 57 -6.83 5.60 0.97
CA GLY A 57 -5.74 4.88 1.61
C GLY A 57 -5.68 3.40 1.23
N ARG A 58 -6.47 2.96 0.26
CA ARG A 58 -6.56 1.56 -0.16
C ARG A 58 -6.05 1.37 -1.59
N PRO A 59 -5.40 0.23 -1.90
CA PRO A 59 -4.90 -0.02 -3.25
C PRO A 59 -6.03 -0.43 -4.21
N PHE A 60 -5.85 -0.11 -5.47
CA PHE A 60 -6.70 -0.60 -6.57
C PHE A 60 -8.20 -0.38 -6.37
N VAL A 61 -8.60 0.81 -5.96
CA VAL A 61 -10.02 1.16 -5.76
C VAL A 61 -10.57 2.05 -6.88
N GLY A 62 -9.72 2.61 -7.74
CA GLY A 62 -10.15 3.41 -8.88
C GLY A 62 -10.64 2.55 -10.05
N LYS A 63 -10.84 3.18 -11.21
CA LYS A 63 -11.37 2.47 -12.38
C LYS A 63 -10.54 1.26 -12.78
N ALA A 64 -9.22 1.41 -12.84
CA ALA A 64 -8.33 0.32 -13.19
C ALA A 64 -8.38 -0.79 -12.13
N GLY A 65 -8.47 -0.41 -10.86
CA GLY A 65 -8.57 -1.37 -9.78
C GLY A 65 -9.87 -2.17 -9.82
N GLN A 66 -10.97 -1.55 -10.23
CA GLN A 66 -12.25 -2.23 -10.35
C GLN A 66 -12.23 -3.29 -11.45
N LEU A 67 -11.46 -3.08 -12.50
CA LEU A 67 -11.29 -4.09 -13.55
C LEU A 67 -10.50 -5.29 -13.03
N LEU A 68 -9.63 -5.08 -12.05
CA LEU A 68 -8.83 -6.13 -11.45
C LEU A 68 -9.68 -7.08 -10.59
N THR A 69 -10.67 -6.54 -9.91
CA THR A 69 -11.55 -7.34 -9.07
C THR A 69 -12.73 -7.88 -9.87
#